data_d088523416b9a4fa5f307d4ebfecee27
#
_entry.id   d088523416b9a4fa5f307d4ebfecee27
#
_cell.length_a   1.000
_cell.length_b   1.000
_cell.length_c   1.000
_cell.angle_alpha   90.00
_cell.angle_beta   90.00
_cell.angle_gamma   90.00
#
_symmetry.space_group_name_H-M   'P 1'
#
loop_
_entity.id
_entity.type
_entity.pdbx_description
1 polymer ?
#
loop_
_entity_poly.entity_id
_entity_poly.type
_entity_poly.pdbx_seq_one_letter_code
_entity_poly.pdbx_strand_id
1 'polypeptide(L)'
;HAAAADVDRYYRVNHEFHALVQALADNRWLDRATGDLRRFMRLMRGRQLQLPGRLQASINEHRVLMDAFEQRDAARAERAMHDHLLAQLVAFKKLRQPPAARKARDAR
;
A
#
# COMPACT_ATOMS: atom_id res chain seq x y z
N HIS A 1 8.21 -14.46 -15.23
CA HIS A 1 8.63 -13.15 -15.71
C HIS A 1 9.21 -12.34 -14.55
N ALA A 2 10.39 -11.70 -14.73
CA ALA A 2 11.12 -11.03 -13.65
C ALA A 2 10.31 -9.95 -12.94
N ALA A 3 9.59 -9.12 -13.69
CA ALA A 3 8.80 -8.04 -13.13
C ALA A 3 7.67 -8.55 -12.23
N ALA A 4 7.00 -9.63 -12.63
CA ALA A 4 5.94 -10.24 -11.82
C ALA A 4 6.51 -10.84 -10.54
N ALA A 5 7.69 -11.50 -10.62
CA ALA A 5 8.35 -12.07 -9.45
C ALA A 5 8.76 -10.99 -8.45
N ASP A 6 9.23 -9.82 -8.95
CA ASP A 6 9.60 -8.69 -8.09
C ASP A 6 8.38 -8.09 -7.38
N VAL A 7 7.24 -8.00 -8.07
CA VAL A 7 5.98 -7.52 -7.46
C VAL A 7 5.52 -8.49 -6.36
N ASP A 8 5.58 -9.80 -6.62
CA ASP A 8 5.18 -10.80 -5.63
C ASP A 8 6.06 -10.77 -4.39
N ARG A 9 7.37 -10.64 -4.59
CA ARG A 9 8.32 -10.54 -3.48
C ARG A 9 8.06 -9.28 -2.67
N TYR A 10 7.89 -8.15 -3.33
CA TYR A 10 7.59 -6.89 -2.68
C TYR A 10 6.29 -6.98 -1.89
N TYR A 11 5.26 -7.59 -2.48
CA TYR A 11 3.96 -7.75 -1.83
C TYR A 11 4.08 -8.52 -0.50
N ARG A 12 4.86 -9.59 -0.48
CA ARG A 12 5.07 -10.37 0.76
C ARG A 12 5.76 -9.55 1.84
N VAL A 13 6.84 -8.86 1.48
CA VAL A 13 7.58 -8.02 2.42
C VAL A 13 6.70 -6.87 2.92
N ASN A 14 5.92 -6.27 2.02
CA ASN A 14 4.98 -5.23 2.36
C ASN A 14 3.93 -5.70 3.37
N HIS A 15 3.41 -6.92 3.18
CA HIS A 15 2.45 -7.51 4.11
C HIS A 15 3.07 -7.70 5.50
N GLU A 16 4.28 -8.22 5.55
CA GLU A 16 5.02 -8.41 6.82
C GLU A 16 5.29 -7.08 7.52
N PHE A 17 5.68 -6.06 6.77
CA PHE A 17 5.91 -4.73 7.31
C PHE A 17 4.65 -4.17 7.98
N HIS A 18 3.53 -4.19 7.28
CA HIS A 18 2.28 -3.67 7.83
C HIS A 18 1.78 -4.48 9.04
N ALA A 19 1.94 -5.80 9.00
CA ALA A 19 1.56 -6.65 10.13
C ALA A 19 2.40 -6.32 11.37
N LEU A 20 3.70 -6.07 11.19
CA LEU A 20 4.58 -5.70 12.28
C LEU A 20 4.21 -4.33 12.88
N VAL A 21 3.94 -3.34 12.04
CA VAL A 21 3.51 -2.02 12.50
C VAL A 21 2.22 -2.13 13.30
N GLN A 22 1.26 -2.92 12.83
CA GLN A 22 0.00 -3.14 13.53
C GLN A 22 0.22 -3.81 14.89
N ALA A 23 1.10 -4.80 14.95
CA ALA A 23 1.42 -5.48 16.21
C ALA A 23 2.05 -4.54 17.23
N LEU A 24 2.90 -3.61 16.77
CA LEU A 24 3.54 -2.64 17.64
C LEU A 24 2.57 -1.64 18.27
N ALA A 25 1.39 -1.45 17.69
CA ALA A 25 0.33 -0.60 18.27
C ALA A 25 -0.24 -1.20 19.56
N ASP A 26 -0.03 -2.49 19.81
CA ASP A 26 -0.43 -3.22 21.01
C ASP A 26 -1.91 -3.00 21.36
N ASN A 27 -2.76 -3.10 20.34
CA ASN A 27 -4.22 -2.96 20.49
C ASN A 27 -4.90 -4.08 19.70
N ARG A 28 -5.38 -5.08 20.42
CA ARG A 28 -5.95 -6.29 19.78
C ARG A 28 -7.19 -6.00 18.94
N TRP A 29 -7.97 -4.97 19.30
CA TRP A 29 -9.16 -4.62 18.54
C TRP A 29 -8.81 -3.96 17.21
N LEU A 30 -7.82 -3.06 17.22
CA LEU A 30 -7.28 -2.47 15.99
C LEU A 30 -6.61 -3.53 15.15
N ASP A 31 -5.82 -4.41 15.75
CA ASP A 31 -5.13 -5.48 15.04
C ASP A 31 -6.14 -6.40 14.34
N ARG A 32 -7.21 -6.76 15.02
CA ARG A 32 -8.28 -7.60 14.45
C ARG A 32 -8.98 -6.88 13.29
N ALA A 33 -9.41 -5.63 13.49
CA ALA A 33 -10.12 -4.86 12.48
C ALA A 33 -9.25 -4.62 11.24
N THR A 34 -8.01 -4.18 11.43
CA THR A 34 -7.08 -3.95 10.32
C THR A 34 -6.73 -5.26 9.63
N GLY A 35 -6.54 -6.34 10.38
CA GLY A 35 -6.27 -7.67 9.82
C GLY A 35 -7.41 -8.17 8.93
N ASP A 36 -8.65 -7.99 9.36
CA ASP A 36 -9.81 -8.39 8.56
C ASP A 36 -9.91 -7.56 7.27
N LEU A 37 -9.72 -6.24 7.36
CA LEU A 37 -9.72 -5.36 6.19
C LEU A 37 -8.59 -5.73 5.22
N ARG A 38 -7.41 -6.00 5.73
CA ARG A 38 -6.27 -6.37 4.90
C ARG A 38 -6.49 -7.70 4.18
N ARG A 39 -7.10 -8.67 4.85
CA ARG A 39 -7.46 -9.95 4.21
C ARG A 39 -8.47 -9.73 3.07
N PHE A 40 -9.47 -8.89 3.30
CA PHE A 40 -10.46 -8.55 2.28
C PHE A 40 -9.79 -7.87 1.08
N MET A 41 -8.85 -6.96 1.33
CA MET A 41 -8.17 -6.20 0.28
C MET A 41 -7.07 -7.01 -0.43
N ARG A 42 -6.68 -8.17 0.11
CA ARG A 42 -5.56 -8.96 -0.42
C ARG A 42 -5.71 -9.29 -1.89
N LEU A 43 -6.92 -9.57 -2.34
CA LEU A 43 -7.20 -9.90 -3.75
C LEU A 43 -6.87 -8.75 -4.70
N MET A 44 -6.89 -7.52 -4.21
CA MET A 44 -6.69 -6.32 -5.03
C MET A 44 -5.27 -5.75 -4.93
N ARG A 45 -4.53 -6.06 -3.86
CA ARG A 45 -3.27 -5.36 -3.54
C ARG A 45 -2.17 -5.63 -4.54
N GLY A 46 -1.98 -6.88 -4.92
CA GLY A 46 -0.98 -7.23 -5.93
C GLY A 46 -1.27 -6.59 -7.28
N ARG A 47 -2.54 -6.44 -7.61
CA ARG A 47 -2.97 -5.84 -8.86
C ARG A 47 -2.67 -4.35 -8.91
N GLN A 48 -2.93 -3.62 -7.82
CA GLN A 48 -2.65 -2.18 -7.81
C GLN A 48 -1.15 -1.88 -7.90
N LEU A 49 -0.29 -2.76 -7.40
CA LEU A 49 1.16 -2.60 -7.52
C LEU A 49 1.65 -2.74 -8.97
N GLN A 50 0.84 -3.34 -9.84
CA GLN A 50 1.17 -3.47 -11.26
C GLN A 50 0.80 -2.22 -12.08
N LEU A 51 0.08 -1.27 -11.50
CA LEU A 51 -0.18 0.01 -12.17
C LEU A 51 1.13 0.75 -12.44
N PRO A 52 1.27 1.42 -13.59
CA PRO A 52 2.50 2.13 -13.92
C PRO A 52 2.94 3.10 -12.83
N GLY A 53 4.19 2.95 -12.38
CA GLY A 53 4.78 3.80 -11.35
C GLY A 53 4.34 3.51 -9.92
N ARG A 54 3.35 2.64 -9.72
CA ARG A 54 2.81 2.40 -8.37
C ARG A 54 3.80 1.68 -7.46
N LEU A 55 4.53 0.69 -7.98
CA LEU A 55 5.52 -0.05 -7.20
C LEU A 55 6.60 0.90 -6.66
N GLN A 56 7.16 1.74 -7.51
CA GLN A 56 8.19 2.69 -7.09
C GLN A 56 7.63 3.72 -6.11
N ALA A 57 6.43 4.22 -6.34
CA ALA A 57 5.76 5.14 -5.43
C ALA A 57 5.56 4.50 -4.05
N SER A 58 5.12 3.25 -3.99
CA SER A 58 4.94 2.51 -2.74
C SER A 58 6.27 2.35 -1.99
N ILE A 59 7.34 2.01 -2.71
CA ILE A 59 8.69 1.92 -2.11
C ILE A 59 9.08 3.26 -1.48
N ASN A 60 8.86 4.35 -2.18
CA ASN A 60 9.21 5.69 -1.68
C ASN A 60 8.38 6.05 -0.45
N GLU A 61 7.09 5.71 -0.44
CA GLU A 61 6.20 5.91 0.71
C GLU A 61 6.70 5.17 1.95
N HIS A 62 7.12 3.90 1.77
CA HIS A 62 7.68 3.11 2.86
C HIS A 62 9.00 3.67 3.38
N ARG A 63 9.85 4.23 2.50
CA ARG A 63 11.09 4.87 2.91
C ARG A 63 10.83 6.08 3.81
N VAL A 64 9.81 6.88 3.48
CA VAL A 64 9.40 8.01 4.32
C VAL A 64 8.94 7.53 5.69
N LEU A 65 8.14 6.44 5.73
CA LEU A 65 7.70 5.83 6.98
C LEU A 65 8.88 5.35 7.82
N MET A 66 9.82 4.63 7.21
CA MET A 66 11.00 4.13 7.92
C MET A 66 11.85 5.25 8.49
N ASP A 67 12.04 6.32 7.72
CA ASP A 67 12.77 7.49 8.18
C ASP A 67 12.10 8.12 9.42
N ALA A 68 10.77 8.25 9.38
CA ALA A 68 10.01 8.77 10.52
C ALA A 68 10.16 7.87 11.75
N PHE A 69 10.15 6.55 11.58
CA PHE A 69 10.37 5.60 12.67
C PHE A 69 11.78 5.72 13.25
N GLU A 70 12.78 5.80 12.39
CA GLU A 70 14.19 5.93 12.83
C GLU A 70 14.41 7.21 13.63
N GLN A 71 13.73 8.29 13.25
CA GLN A 71 13.80 9.56 13.94
C GLN A 71 12.86 9.63 15.14
N ARG A 72 12.09 8.58 15.41
CA ARG A 72 11.09 8.54 16.48
C ARG A 72 10.11 9.70 16.44
N ASP A 73 9.74 10.10 15.22
CA ASP A 73 8.81 11.20 14.97
C ASP A 73 7.41 10.61 14.72
N ALA A 74 6.65 10.48 15.80
CA ALA A 74 5.32 9.85 15.76
C ALA A 74 4.34 10.64 14.86
N ALA A 75 4.36 11.96 14.94
CA ALA A 75 3.47 12.80 14.14
C ALA A 75 3.77 12.66 12.64
N ARG A 76 5.04 12.62 12.29
CA ARG A 76 5.46 12.43 10.90
C ARG A 76 5.12 11.03 10.40
N ALA A 77 5.29 10.00 11.25
CA ALA A 77 4.93 8.63 10.92
C ALA A 77 3.42 8.49 10.65
N GLU A 78 2.61 9.13 11.47
CA GLU A 78 1.15 9.14 11.29
C GLU A 78 0.76 9.78 9.96
N ARG A 79 1.32 10.94 9.64
CA ARG A 79 1.04 11.62 8.36
C ARG A 79 1.49 10.78 7.17
N ALA A 80 2.69 10.20 7.27
CA ALA A 80 3.23 9.37 6.20
C ALA A 80 2.37 8.12 5.95
N MET A 81 1.89 7.47 7.02
CA MET A 81 1.00 6.32 6.87
C MET A 81 -0.34 6.73 6.29
N HIS A 82 -0.91 7.84 6.73
CA HIS A 82 -2.16 8.38 6.20
C HIS A 82 -2.03 8.62 4.69
N ASP A 83 -0.96 9.30 4.27
CA ASP A 83 -0.73 9.61 2.86
C ASP A 83 -0.51 8.34 2.03
N HIS A 84 0.20 7.35 2.60
CA HIS A 84 0.42 6.06 1.97
C HIS A 84 -0.90 5.32 1.72
N LEU A 85 -1.77 5.30 2.72
CA LEU A 85 -3.08 4.65 2.60
C LEU A 85 -3.99 5.37 1.60
N LEU A 86 -3.94 6.71 1.56
CA LEU A 86 -4.67 7.48 0.55
C LEU A 86 -4.17 7.16 -0.86
N ALA A 87 -2.86 7.03 -1.05
CA ALA A 87 -2.28 6.66 -2.33
C ALA A 87 -2.76 5.27 -2.78
N GLN A 88 -2.86 4.32 -1.84
CA GLN A 88 -3.44 3.00 -2.13
C GLN A 88 -4.91 3.11 -2.55
N LEU A 89 -5.69 3.94 -1.86
CA LEU A 89 -7.10 4.13 -2.20
C LEU A 89 -7.26 4.67 -3.62
N VAL A 90 -6.45 5.65 -4.00
CA VAL A 90 -6.46 6.20 -5.36
C VAL A 90 -6.13 5.09 -6.37
N ALA A 91 -5.14 4.26 -6.09
CA ALA A 91 -4.75 3.15 -6.96
C ALA A 91 -5.87 2.12 -7.10
N PHE A 92 -6.57 1.77 -6.00
CA PHE A 92 -7.72 0.86 -6.05
C PHE A 92 -8.86 1.43 -6.89
N LYS A 93 -9.11 2.72 -6.81
CA LYS A 93 -10.14 3.38 -7.63
C LYS A 93 -9.81 3.28 -9.12
N LYS A 94 -8.54 3.40 -9.48
CA LYS A 94 -8.11 3.20 -10.88
C LYS A 94 -8.37 1.79 -11.37
N LEU A 95 -8.14 0.78 -10.52
CA LEU A 95 -8.42 -0.62 -10.87
C LEU A 95 -9.91 -0.89 -11.11
N ARG A 96 -10.78 -0.13 -10.44
CA ARG A 96 -12.23 -0.30 -10.57
C ARG A 96 -12.78 0.33 -11.83
N GLN A 97 -12.04 1.19 -12.50
CA GLN A 97 -12.51 1.84 -13.73
C GLN A 97 -12.54 0.83 -14.88
N PRO A 98 -13.62 0.82 -15.70
CA PRO A 98 -13.65 -0.01 -16.88
C PRO A 98 -12.51 0.35 -17.84
N PRO A 99 -11.91 -0.64 -18.54
CA PRO A 99 -10.82 -0.37 -19.48
C PRO A 99 -11.13 0.68 -20.53
N ALA A 100 -12.37 0.72 -21.04
CA ALA A 100 -12.80 1.70 -22.03
C ALA A 100 -12.74 3.12 -21.47
N ALA A 101 -13.18 3.34 -20.23
CA ALA A 101 -13.15 4.64 -19.57
C ALA A 101 -11.70 5.10 -19.33
N ARG A 102 -10.80 4.18 -18.95
CA ARG A 102 -9.39 4.51 -18.78
C ARG A 102 -8.74 4.94 -20.09
N LYS A 103 -8.99 4.20 -21.17
CA LYS A 103 -8.47 4.54 -22.49
C LYS A 103 -8.96 5.91 -22.97
N ALA A 104 -10.22 6.23 -22.74
CA ALA A 104 -10.78 7.52 -23.10
C ALA A 104 -10.12 8.68 -22.34
N ARG A 105 -9.80 8.48 -21.06
CA ARG A 105 -9.09 9.48 -20.25
C ARG A 105 -7.65 9.67 -20.71
N ASP A 106 -6.96 8.59 -21.00
CA ASP A 106 -5.56 8.62 -21.41
C ASP A 106 -5.39 9.24 -22.79
N ALA A 107 -6.43 9.18 -23.63
CA ALA A 107 -6.42 9.78 -24.96
C ALA A 107 -6.65 11.30 -24.94
N ARG A 108 -7.09 11.86 -23.82
CA ARG A 108 -7.33 13.29 -23.65
C ARG A 108 -6.13 14.01 -23.03
#